data_c59b564e8d702874edc5d6ea181d4031
#
_entry.id   c59b564e8d702874edc5d6ea181d4031
#
_cell.length_a   1.000
_cell.length_b   1.000
_cell.length_c   1.000
_cell.angle_alpha   90.00
_cell.angle_beta   90.00
_cell.angle_gamma   90.00
#
_symmetry.space_group_name_H-M   'P 1'
#
loop_
_entity.id
_entity.type
_entity.pdbx_description
1 polymer ?
#
loop_
_entity_poly.entity_id
_entity_poly.type
_entity_poly.pdbx_seq_one_letter_code
_entity_poly.pdbx_strand_id
1 'polypeptide(L)'
;NWRLPCAGLSFVDYFAQRPSALQNTVHRARKKLDRAGIGKVDIHTQQGKFLDAAISAFESIYQRSWKPAEAFPDFVRRLCVLAAQKGKLRLGVLSLNGIAIASQIWLVDQGKAYIFKLAYDPDAARFSPGSLLTAALMEHVLDFDAVDEVDYLSGDDAYKQDWMSHRHERHGLIAFDLATPRGLLAAARHYGGKKRRAWRAGEAT
;
A
#
# COMPACT_ATOMS: atom_id res chain seq x y z
N ASN A 1 1.89 10.21 -7.11
CA ASN A 1 2.34 8.83 -7.25
C ASN A 1 3.85 8.73 -7.00
N TRP A 2 4.26 7.76 -6.17
CA TRP A 2 5.64 7.49 -5.82
C TRP A 2 6.07 6.13 -6.38
N ARG A 3 7.26 6.06 -6.97
CA ARG A 3 7.82 4.83 -7.55
C ARG A 3 9.33 4.70 -7.28
N LEU A 4 9.81 3.47 -7.34
CA LEU A 4 11.21 3.09 -7.22
C LEU A 4 11.60 2.27 -8.45
N PRO A 5 12.36 2.78 -9.41
CA PRO A 5 13.11 1.96 -10.36
C PRO A 5 14.16 1.15 -9.59
N CYS A 6 14.20 -0.16 -9.76
CA CYS A 6 15.03 -1.05 -8.93
C CYS A 6 15.60 -2.27 -9.69
N ALA A 7 15.64 -2.24 -11.01
CA ALA A 7 16.20 -3.34 -11.79
C ALA A 7 17.61 -3.74 -11.31
N GLY A 8 17.77 -5.00 -10.90
CA GLY A 8 19.04 -5.56 -10.42
C GLY A 8 19.49 -5.05 -9.03
N LEU A 9 18.65 -4.33 -8.31
CA LEU A 9 18.97 -3.80 -6.99
C LEU A 9 18.61 -4.83 -5.90
N SER A 10 19.58 -5.19 -5.05
CA SER A 10 19.29 -6.01 -3.87
C SER A 10 18.58 -5.20 -2.77
N PHE A 11 17.86 -5.88 -1.87
CA PHE A 11 17.25 -5.20 -0.73
C PHE A 11 18.28 -4.49 0.15
N VAL A 12 19.44 -5.10 0.36
CA VAL A 12 20.52 -4.53 1.17
C VAL A 12 20.99 -3.21 0.58
N ASP A 13 21.28 -3.17 -0.72
CA ASP A 13 21.76 -1.97 -1.42
C ASP A 13 20.66 -0.90 -1.50
N TYR A 14 19.43 -1.31 -1.75
CA TYR A 14 18.27 -0.42 -1.70
C TYR A 14 18.11 0.20 -0.32
N PHE A 15 18.10 -0.61 0.74
CA PHE A 15 17.80 -0.13 2.09
C PHE A 15 18.90 0.77 2.65
N ALA A 16 20.16 0.51 2.29
CA ALA A 16 21.30 1.38 2.63
C ALA A 16 21.18 2.80 2.06
N GLN A 17 20.45 2.98 0.94
CA GLN A 17 20.21 4.27 0.30
C GLN A 17 19.00 5.03 0.91
N ARG A 18 18.24 4.40 1.81
CA ARG A 18 17.06 5.06 2.40
C ARG A 18 17.47 6.03 3.51
N PRO A 19 16.60 7.01 3.83
CA PRO A 19 16.87 7.93 4.93
C PRO A 19 17.22 7.20 6.23
N SER A 20 18.22 7.67 6.96
CA SER A 20 18.65 7.06 8.22
C SER A 20 17.53 6.99 9.26
N ALA A 21 16.59 7.91 9.22
CA ALA A 21 15.40 7.90 10.06
C ALA A 21 14.54 6.64 9.82
N LEU A 22 14.34 6.24 8.55
CA LEU A 22 13.61 5.02 8.19
C LEU A 22 14.39 3.77 8.60
N GLN A 23 15.69 3.71 8.30
CA GLN A 23 16.54 2.59 8.67
C GLN A 23 16.52 2.36 10.19
N ASN A 24 16.70 3.44 10.97
CA ASN A 24 16.65 3.40 12.43
C ASN A 24 15.26 2.99 12.95
N THR A 25 14.18 3.42 12.29
CA THR A 25 12.81 3.04 12.67
C THR A 25 12.61 1.53 12.51
N VAL A 26 12.96 0.96 11.35
CA VAL A 26 12.82 -0.48 11.09
C VAL A 26 13.70 -1.29 12.06
N HIS A 27 14.95 -0.87 12.27
CA HIS A 27 15.87 -1.58 13.17
C HIS A 27 15.38 -1.59 14.63
N ARG A 28 14.96 -0.42 15.14
CA ARG A 28 14.43 -0.30 16.51
C ARG A 28 13.11 -1.04 16.67
N ALA A 29 12.24 -0.99 15.67
CA ALA A 29 10.96 -1.68 15.66
C ALA A 29 11.15 -3.21 15.72
N ARG A 30 12.09 -3.76 14.93
CA ARG A 30 12.44 -5.18 14.97
C ARG A 30 12.89 -5.62 16.35
N LYS A 31 13.89 -4.91 16.94
CA LYS A 31 14.35 -5.20 18.31
C LYS A 31 13.25 -5.11 19.36
N LYS A 32 12.33 -4.16 19.20
CA LYS A 32 11.20 -3.99 20.11
C LYS A 32 10.19 -5.10 19.99
N LEU A 33 9.89 -5.53 18.76
CA LEU A 33 9.00 -6.66 18.49
C LEU A 33 9.58 -7.95 19.09
N ASP A 34 10.86 -8.24 18.84
CA ASP A 34 11.55 -9.43 19.36
C ASP A 34 11.55 -9.51 20.89
N ARG A 35 11.65 -8.36 21.57
CA ARG A 35 11.54 -8.29 23.04
C ARG A 35 10.12 -8.48 23.56
N ALA A 36 9.11 -8.20 22.75
CA ALA A 36 7.71 -8.31 23.15
C ALA A 36 7.13 -9.73 22.96
N GLY A 37 7.81 -10.57 22.18
CA GLY A 37 7.39 -11.94 21.93
C GLY A 37 7.85 -12.46 20.59
N ILE A 38 7.17 -13.48 20.08
CA ILE A 38 7.46 -14.11 18.80
C ILE A 38 6.82 -13.30 17.70
N GLY A 39 7.64 -12.48 17.03
CA GLY A 39 7.27 -11.78 15.80
C GLY A 39 7.46 -12.68 14.58
N LYS A 40 6.45 -12.75 13.71
CA LYS A 40 6.51 -13.57 12.48
C LYS A 40 5.94 -12.80 11.30
N VAL A 41 6.64 -12.84 10.17
CA VAL A 41 6.14 -12.38 8.87
C VAL A 41 5.86 -13.60 7.99
N ASP A 42 4.65 -13.70 7.48
CA ASP A 42 4.26 -14.67 6.46
C ASP A 42 3.89 -13.92 5.18
N ILE A 43 4.41 -14.37 4.03
CA ILE A 43 4.08 -13.82 2.71
C ILE A 43 3.42 -14.92 1.88
N HIS A 44 2.14 -14.71 1.54
CA HIS A 44 1.33 -15.65 0.76
C HIS A 44 1.34 -15.22 -0.70
N THR A 45 1.83 -16.10 -1.57
CA THR A 45 2.02 -15.82 -3.01
C THR A 45 1.11 -16.65 -3.92
N GLN A 46 0.59 -17.78 -3.39
CA GLN A 46 -0.17 -18.76 -4.14
C GLN A 46 -1.41 -19.22 -3.38
N GLN A 47 -2.28 -19.94 -4.06
CA GLN A 47 -3.38 -20.64 -3.42
C GLN A 47 -2.85 -21.72 -2.46
N GLY A 48 -3.55 -21.90 -1.35
CA GLY A 48 -3.22 -22.90 -0.35
C GLY A 48 -4.10 -22.76 0.89
N LYS A 49 -4.00 -23.71 1.79
CA LYS A 49 -4.83 -23.82 2.99
C LYS A 49 -4.77 -22.59 3.93
N PHE A 50 -3.73 -21.79 3.82
CA PHE A 50 -3.53 -20.62 4.69
C PHE A 50 -3.95 -19.30 4.05
N LEU A 51 -4.26 -19.28 2.74
CA LEU A 51 -4.60 -18.04 2.03
C LEU A 51 -5.88 -17.41 2.59
N ASP A 52 -6.93 -18.19 2.82
CA ASP A 52 -8.19 -17.67 3.36
C ASP A 52 -8.02 -17.08 4.76
N ALA A 53 -7.21 -17.71 5.60
CA ALA A 53 -6.88 -17.18 6.93
C ALA A 53 -6.10 -15.86 6.83
N ALA A 54 -5.14 -15.76 5.89
CA ALA A 54 -4.38 -14.53 5.65
C ALA A 54 -5.27 -13.39 5.12
N ILE A 55 -6.18 -13.68 4.20
CA ILE A 55 -7.17 -12.69 3.70
C ILE A 55 -8.07 -12.24 4.85
N SER A 56 -8.58 -13.15 5.67
CA SER A 56 -9.42 -12.81 6.83
C SER A 56 -8.65 -11.98 7.87
N ALA A 57 -7.36 -12.26 8.07
CA ALA A 57 -6.49 -11.43 8.91
C ALA A 57 -6.36 -10.01 8.36
N PHE A 58 -6.16 -9.85 7.03
CA PHE A 58 -6.14 -8.54 6.39
C PHE A 58 -7.46 -7.78 6.60
N GLU A 59 -8.60 -8.43 6.33
CA GLU A 59 -9.94 -7.83 6.48
C GLU A 59 -10.18 -7.36 7.92
N SER A 60 -9.83 -8.20 8.90
CA SER A 60 -9.96 -7.88 10.32
C SER A 60 -9.09 -6.69 10.74
N ILE A 61 -7.82 -6.65 10.32
CA ILE A 61 -6.91 -5.52 10.60
C ILE A 61 -7.42 -4.26 9.90
N TYR A 62 -7.88 -4.36 8.65
CA TYR A 62 -8.38 -3.23 7.88
C TYR A 62 -9.59 -2.58 8.54
N GLN A 63 -10.54 -3.38 9.06
CA GLN A 63 -11.71 -2.91 9.79
C GLN A 63 -11.36 -2.18 11.08
N ARG A 64 -10.31 -2.60 11.80
CA ARG A 64 -9.84 -1.93 13.02
C ARG A 64 -8.94 -0.73 12.75
N SER A 65 -8.45 -0.57 11.53
CA SER A 65 -7.55 0.53 11.17
C SER A 65 -8.30 1.85 11.01
N TRP A 66 -7.54 2.94 10.85
CA TRP A 66 -8.09 4.30 10.60
C TRP A 66 -8.70 4.48 9.21
N LYS A 67 -8.70 3.48 8.38
CA LYS A 67 -9.14 3.59 6.98
C LYS A 67 -10.66 3.53 6.87
N PRO A 68 -11.25 4.25 5.89
CA PRO A 68 -12.68 4.14 5.62
C PRO A 68 -13.03 2.71 5.19
N ALA A 69 -14.24 2.28 5.52
CA ALA A 69 -14.75 0.97 5.10
C ALA A 69 -14.69 0.81 3.57
N GLU A 70 -14.43 -0.41 3.12
CA GLU A 70 -14.41 -0.74 1.70
C GLU A 70 -15.81 -0.59 1.09
N ALA A 71 -15.89 0.13 -0.02
CA ALA A 71 -17.14 0.29 -0.76
C ALA A 71 -17.64 -1.04 -1.36
N PHE A 72 -16.71 -1.96 -1.66
CA PHE A 72 -16.98 -3.27 -2.22
C PHE A 72 -16.21 -4.35 -1.43
N PRO A 73 -16.74 -4.83 -0.30
CA PRO A 73 -16.03 -5.75 0.61
C PRO A 73 -15.50 -7.01 -0.09
N ASP A 74 -16.32 -7.63 -0.94
CA ASP A 74 -15.92 -8.85 -1.66
C ASP A 74 -14.81 -8.64 -2.70
N PHE A 75 -14.60 -7.39 -3.14
CA PHE A 75 -13.63 -7.10 -4.19
C PHE A 75 -12.21 -7.48 -3.78
N VAL A 76 -11.80 -7.10 -2.57
CA VAL A 76 -10.44 -7.36 -2.08
C VAL A 76 -10.19 -8.86 -1.95
N ARG A 77 -11.13 -9.60 -1.37
CA ARG A 77 -11.05 -11.06 -1.24
C ARG A 77 -10.93 -11.74 -2.61
N ARG A 78 -11.82 -11.41 -3.54
CA ARG A 78 -11.80 -11.98 -4.91
C ARG A 78 -10.51 -11.62 -5.65
N LEU A 79 -10.01 -10.39 -5.50
CA LEU A 79 -8.74 -9.96 -6.07
C LEU A 79 -7.58 -10.80 -5.54
N CYS A 80 -7.49 -11.02 -4.23
CA CYS A 80 -6.44 -11.84 -3.61
C CYS A 80 -6.47 -13.28 -4.14
N VAL A 81 -7.65 -13.90 -4.19
CA VAL A 81 -7.81 -15.27 -4.72
C VAL A 81 -7.37 -15.34 -6.19
N LEU A 82 -7.85 -14.41 -7.04
CA LEU A 82 -7.48 -14.39 -8.46
C LEU A 82 -5.99 -14.11 -8.67
N ALA A 83 -5.42 -13.17 -7.91
CA ALA A 83 -3.99 -12.86 -7.99
C ALA A 83 -3.13 -14.03 -7.52
N ALA A 84 -3.55 -14.76 -6.47
CA ALA A 84 -2.87 -15.97 -6.02
C ALA A 84 -2.90 -17.09 -7.07
N GLN A 85 -4.05 -17.30 -7.73
CA GLN A 85 -4.18 -18.25 -8.84
C GLN A 85 -3.19 -17.98 -9.98
N LYS A 86 -2.90 -16.69 -10.22
CA LYS A 86 -1.99 -16.25 -11.27
C LYS A 86 -0.55 -16.04 -10.80
N GLY A 87 -0.21 -16.38 -9.55
CA GLY A 87 1.11 -16.15 -8.96
C GLY A 87 1.49 -14.68 -8.76
N LYS A 88 0.51 -13.77 -8.88
CA LYS A 88 0.72 -12.32 -8.81
C LYS A 88 0.53 -11.72 -7.42
N LEU A 89 0.03 -12.48 -6.46
CA LEU A 89 -0.21 -12.01 -5.09
C LEU A 89 1.08 -11.99 -4.27
N ARG A 90 1.25 -10.94 -3.44
CA ARG A 90 2.17 -10.89 -2.30
C ARG A 90 1.39 -10.31 -1.12
N LEU A 91 0.68 -11.21 -0.41
CA LEU A 91 -0.07 -10.87 0.80
C LEU A 91 0.81 -11.11 2.01
N GLY A 92 1.32 -10.03 2.58
CA GLY A 92 2.11 -10.06 3.80
C GLY A 92 1.23 -9.94 5.05
N VAL A 93 1.52 -10.76 6.04
CA VAL A 93 0.93 -10.68 7.39
C VAL A 93 2.05 -10.68 8.42
N LEU A 94 2.09 -9.65 9.26
CA LEU A 94 2.96 -9.59 10.45
C LEU A 94 2.13 -9.94 11.67
N SER A 95 2.55 -10.94 12.40
CA SER A 95 1.95 -11.35 13.67
C SER A 95 2.91 -11.21 14.84
N LEU A 96 2.35 -10.97 16.04
CA LEU A 96 3.04 -11.01 17.33
C LEU A 96 2.32 -12.01 18.22
N ASN A 97 3.03 -13.04 18.69
CA ASN A 97 2.46 -14.14 19.49
C ASN A 97 1.21 -14.78 18.85
N GLY A 98 1.23 -14.95 17.52
CA GLY A 98 0.13 -15.55 16.76
C GLY A 98 -1.01 -14.58 16.42
N ILE A 99 -1.00 -13.34 16.91
CA ILE A 99 -2.02 -12.32 16.62
C ILE A 99 -1.53 -11.44 15.48
N ALA A 100 -2.30 -11.35 14.40
CA ALA A 100 -1.98 -10.49 13.26
C ALA A 100 -2.13 -9.00 13.65
N ILE A 101 -1.04 -8.22 13.47
CA ILE A 101 -0.94 -6.80 13.83
C ILE A 101 -0.72 -5.87 12.64
N ALA A 102 -0.30 -6.38 11.48
CA ALA A 102 -0.26 -5.64 10.22
C ALA A 102 -0.47 -6.59 9.05
N SER A 103 -1.06 -6.06 7.97
CA SER A 103 -1.18 -6.78 6.72
C SER A 103 -1.11 -5.85 5.53
N GLN A 104 -0.50 -6.33 4.42
CA GLN A 104 -0.35 -5.58 3.18
C GLN A 104 -0.61 -6.49 1.99
N ILE A 105 -1.31 -5.97 1.00
CA ILE A 105 -1.55 -6.62 -0.28
C ILE A 105 -0.74 -5.92 -1.34
N TRP A 106 0.22 -6.64 -1.92
CA TRP A 106 0.98 -6.20 -3.07
C TRP A 106 0.68 -7.12 -4.25
N LEU A 107 0.78 -6.58 -5.46
CA LEU A 107 0.57 -7.33 -6.69
C LEU A 107 1.83 -7.23 -7.56
N VAL A 108 2.31 -8.36 -8.05
CA VAL A 108 3.48 -8.41 -8.95
C VAL A 108 3.02 -8.81 -10.33
N ASP A 109 3.31 -7.98 -11.33
CA ASP A 109 2.99 -8.25 -12.73
C ASP A 109 3.99 -7.57 -13.66
N GLN A 110 4.48 -8.29 -14.66
CA GLN A 110 5.39 -7.78 -15.71
C GLN A 110 6.59 -6.99 -15.15
N GLY A 111 7.30 -7.56 -14.18
CA GLY A 111 8.47 -6.95 -13.56
C GLY A 111 8.16 -5.77 -12.62
N LYS A 112 6.88 -5.54 -12.27
CA LYS A 112 6.50 -4.46 -11.36
C LYS A 112 5.75 -4.97 -10.14
N ALA A 113 6.10 -4.42 -8.97
CA ALA A 113 5.36 -4.61 -7.73
C ALA A 113 4.51 -3.38 -7.43
N TYR A 114 3.22 -3.60 -7.24
CA TYR A 114 2.24 -2.57 -6.90
C TYR A 114 1.83 -2.69 -5.44
N ILE A 115 2.08 -1.66 -4.64
CA ILE A 115 1.64 -1.60 -3.24
C ILE A 115 0.17 -1.19 -3.21
N PHE A 116 -0.73 -2.18 -3.19
CA PHE A 116 -2.15 -1.95 -3.40
C PHE A 116 -2.87 -1.49 -2.14
N LYS A 117 -2.76 -2.25 -1.05
CA LYS A 117 -3.39 -1.91 0.23
C LYS A 117 -2.47 -2.25 1.39
N LEU A 118 -2.54 -1.43 2.42
CA LEU A 118 -1.82 -1.66 3.67
C LEU A 118 -2.69 -1.22 4.86
N ALA A 119 -2.61 -1.97 5.94
CA ALA A 119 -3.23 -1.64 7.20
C ALA A 119 -2.43 -2.24 8.37
N TYR A 120 -2.53 -1.62 9.54
CA TYR A 120 -2.03 -2.17 10.79
C TYR A 120 -3.01 -1.86 11.93
N ASP A 121 -2.95 -2.63 12.98
CA ASP A 121 -3.73 -2.43 14.19
C ASP A 121 -3.19 -1.21 14.95
N PRO A 122 -4.00 -0.16 15.21
CA PRO A 122 -3.56 1.03 15.93
C PRO A 122 -2.96 0.71 17.31
N ASP A 123 -3.43 -0.32 18.01
CA ASP A 123 -2.93 -0.72 19.32
C ASP A 123 -1.48 -1.27 19.24
N ALA A 124 -1.07 -1.74 18.05
CA ALA A 124 0.28 -2.18 17.76
C ALA A 124 1.19 -1.07 17.22
N ALA A 125 0.72 0.18 17.07
CA ALA A 125 1.46 1.29 16.46
C ALA A 125 2.87 1.50 17.05
N ARG A 126 3.03 1.25 18.37
CA ARG A 126 4.31 1.32 19.08
C ARG A 126 5.41 0.43 18.52
N PHE A 127 5.08 -0.59 17.74
CA PHE A 127 6.02 -1.51 17.09
C PHE A 127 6.32 -1.12 15.63
N SER A 128 5.75 -0.02 15.13
CA SER A 128 5.85 0.40 13.72
C SER A 128 5.61 -0.78 12.74
N PRO A 129 4.51 -1.54 12.92
CA PRO A 129 4.34 -2.82 12.23
C PRO A 129 4.16 -2.65 10.72
N GLY A 130 3.61 -1.50 10.27
CA GLY A 130 3.54 -1.15 8.86
C GLY A 130 4.93 -1.05 8.21
N SER A 131 5.87 -0.36 8.86
CA SER A 131 7.25 -0.23 8.35
C SER A 131 8.00 -1.57 8.35
N LEU A 132 7.83 -2.39 9.38
CA LEU A 132 8.43 -3.72 9.42
C LEU A 132 7.93 -4.61 8.27
N LEU A 133 6.63 -4.60 8.04
CA LEU A 133 6.03 -5.42 6.98
C LEU A 133 6.38 -4.87 5.58
N THR A 134 6.43 -3.54 5.42
CA THR A 134 6.92 -2.94 4.16
C THR A 134 8.36 -3.35 3.88
N ALA A 135 9.25 -3.33 4.88
CA ALA A 135 10.64 -3.76 4.69
C ALA A 135 10.72 -5.23 4.24
N ALA A 136 9.96 -6.14 4.88
CA ALA A 136 9.94 -7.55 4.52
C ALA A 136 9.38 -7.81 3.12
N LEU A 137 8.33 -7.08 2.71
CA LEU A 137 7.79 -7.18 1.36
C LEU A 137 8.71 -6.56 0.31
N MET A 138 9.42 -5.47 0.62
CA MET A 138 10.47 -4.92 -0.25
C MET A 138 11.61 -5.93 -0.46
N GLU A 139 12.09 -6.56 0.62
CA GLU A 139 13.09 -7.63 0.53
C GLU A 139 12.61 -8.76 -0.38
N HIS A 140 11.37 -9.19 -0.21
CA HIS A 140 10.78 -10.24 -1.02
C HIS A 140 10.72 -9.86 -2.51
N VAL A 141 10.21 -8.68 -2.86
CA VAL A 141 10.04 -8.31 -4.27
C VAL A 141 11.36 -7.94 -4.96
N LEU A 142 12.38 -7.48 -4.21
CA LEU A 142 13.69 -7.17 -4.77
C LEU A 142 14.55 -8.42 -4.93
N ASP A 143 14.65 -9.25 -3.89
CA ASP A 143 15.61 -10.36 -3.84
C ASP A 143 15.05 -11.67 -4.42
N PHE A 144 13.72 -11.90 -4.33
CA PHE A 144 13.09 -13.14 -4.82
C PHE A 144 12.32 -12.93 -6.13
N ASP A 145 11.51 -11.86 -6.23
CA ASP A 145 10.76 -11.58 -7.45
C ASP A 145 11.62 -10.86 -8.50
N ALA A 146 12.73 -10.23 -8.09
CA ALA A 146 13.65 -9.47 -8.92
C ALA A 146 12.93 -8.45 -9.82
N VAL A 147 12.02 -7.67 -9.23
CA VAL A 147 11.22 -6.69 -9.98
C VAL A 147 12.06 -5.50 -10.45
N ASP A 148 11.68 -4.91 -11.59
CA ASP A 148 12.33 -3.73 -12.16
C ASP A 148 11.83 -2.42 -11.55
N GLU A 149 10.62 -2.42 -11.00
CA GLU A 149 9.97 -1.23 -10.42
C GLU A 149 9.02 -1.58 -9.27
N VAL A 150 9.01 -0.75 -8.23
CA VAL A 150 7.96 -0.75 -7.20
C VAL A 150 7.15 0.53 -7.30
N ASP A 151 5.80 0.42 -7.32
CA ASP A 151 4.87 1.54 -7.47
C ASP A 151 3.89 1.60 -6.28
N TYR A 152 3.85 2.75 -5.59
CA TYR A 152 2.92 3.02 -4.48
C TYR A 152 1.51 3.41 -4.93
N LEU A 153 1.21 3.33 -6.21
CA LEU A 153 -0.06 3.72 -6.83
C LEU A 153 -0.45 5.17 -6.54
N SER A 154 -1.71 5.42 -6.22
CA SER A 154 -2.22 6.77 -6.01
C SER A 154 -1.87 7.33 -4.63
N GLY A 155 -1.86 8.66 -4.52
CA GLY A 155 -1.65 9.40 -3.28
C GLY A 155 -0.22 9.93 -3.13
N ASP A 156 -0.10 10.98 -2.32
CA ASP A 156 1.13 11.73 -2.08
C ASP A 156 1.42 11.82 -0.57
N ASP A 157 1.18 10.71 0.13
CA ASP A 157 1.43 10.62 1.56
C ASP A 157 2.93 10.77 1.86
N ALA A 158 3.27 11.62 2.83
CA ALA A 158 4.66 12.00 3.13
C ALA A 158 5.59 10.80 3.40
N TYR A 159 5.09 9.73 4.05
CA TYR A 159 5.92 8.56 4.34
C TYR A 159 6.39 7.80 3.09
N LYS A 160 5.71 7.96 1.93
CA LYS A 160 6.08 7.26 0.69
C LYS A 160 7.42 7.72 0.12
N GLN A 161 7.80 8.98 0.36
CA GLN A 161 9.10 9.51 -0.05
C GLN A 161 10.28 8.82 0.63
N ASP A 162 10.09 8.29 1.84
CA ASP A 162 11.16 7.59 2.55
C ASP A 162 11.48 6.23 1.91
N TRP A 163 10.49 5.61 1.26
CA TRP A 163 10.61 4.31 0.60
C TRP A 163 10.92 4.40 -0.89
N MET A 164 10.57 5.50 -1.54
CA MET A 164 10.65 5.65 -2.99
C MET A 164 11.64 6.73 -3.38
N SER A 165 12.09 6.71 -4.63
CA SER A 165 13.07 7.68 -5.14
C SER A 165 12.49 8.66 -6.15
N HIS A 166 11.35 8.34 -6.78
CA HIS A 166 10.77 9.17 -7.85
C HIS A 166 9.31 9.50 -7.55
N ARG A 167 8.98 10.78 -7.70
CA ARG A 167 7.61 11.28 -7.62
C ARG A 167 7.10 11.63 -9.01
N HIS A 168 5.91 11.13 -9.36
CA HIS A 168 5.22 11.47 -10.61
C HIS A 168 3.88 12.14 -10.33
N GLU A 169 3.61 13.19 -11.10
CA GLU A 169 2.28 13.77 -11.17
C GLU A 169 1.47 13.07 -12.26
N ARG A 170 0.25 12.68 -11.93
CA ARG A 170 -0.70 12.15 -12.92
C ARG A 170 -1.70 13.25 -13.24
N HIS A 171 -1.78 13.60 -14.52
CA HIS A 171 -2.73 14.57 -15.02
C HIS A 171 -3.88 13.84 -15.70
N GLY A 172 -5.13 14.23 -15.35
CA GLY A 172 -6.32 13.78 -16.05
C GLY A 172 -6.80 14.87 -17.01
N LEU A 173 -7.20 14.49 -18.22
CA LEU A 173 -7.88 15.36 -19.17
C LEU A 173 -9.39 15.10 -19.11
N ILE A 174 -10.18 16.16 -18.96
CA ILE A 174 -11.63 16.11 -19.08
C ILE A 174 -12.01 17.04 -20.22
N ALA A 175 -12.65 16.49 -21.25
CA ALA A 175 -13.17 17.26 -22.38
C ALA A 175 -14.71 17.31 -22.29
N PHE A 176 -15.28 18.47 -22.58
CA PHE A 176 -16.72 18.67 -22.68
C PHE A 176 -17.07 19.14 -24.10
N ASP A 177 -18.04 18.50 -24.73
CA ASP A 177 -18.61 19.00 -25.98
C ASP A 177 -19.61 20.14 -25.67
N LEU A 178 -19.12 21.37 -25.78
CA LEU A 178 -19.91 22.56 -25.47
C LEU A 178 -20.96 22.89 -26.56
N ALA A 179 -20.92 22.20 -27.70
CA ALA A 179 -21.95 22.33 -28.73
C ALA A 179 -23.24 21.55 -28.39
N THR A 180 -23.20 20.71 -27.37
CA THR A 180 -24.38 19.95 -26.92
C THR A 180 -24.92 20.44 -25.57
N PRO A 181 -26.25 20.44 -25.35
CA PRO A 181 -26.82 20.80 -24.05
C PRO A 181 -26.30 19.92 -22.89
N ARG A 182 -26.06 18.62 -23.15
CA ARG A 182 -25.50 17.68 -22.17
C ARG A 182 -24.07 18.03 -21.79
N GLY A 183 -23.24 18.39 -22.79
CA GLY A 183 -21.86 18.80 -22.56
C GLY A 183 -21.75 20.11 -21.79
N LEU A 184 -22.60 21.11 -22.11
CA LEU A 184 -22.72 22.35 -21.36
C LEU A 184 -23.11 22.11 -19.90
N LEU A 185 -24.12 21.27 -19.65
CA LEU A 185 -24.58 20.93 -18.31
C LEU A 185 -23.46 20.21 -17.52
N ALA A 186 -22.76 19.26 -18.16
CA ALA A 186 -21.65 18.53 -17.54
C ALA A 186 -20.49 19.48 -17.17
N ALA A 187 -20.13 20.42 -18.06
CA ALA A 187 -19.10 21.43 -17.80
C ALA A 187 -19.50 22.36 -16.64
N ALA A 188 -20.73 22.87 -16.67
CA ALA A 188 -21.27 23.74 -15.61
C ALA A 188 -21.24 23.03 -14.25
N ARG A 189 -21.66 21.78 -14.19
CA ARG A 189 -21.64 20.96 -12.97
C ARG A 189 -20.20 20.71 -12.46
N HIS A 190 -19.27 20.44 -13.36
CA HIS A 190 -17.86 20.21 -13.01
C HIS A 190 -17.20 21.45 -12.41
N TYR A 191 -17.31 22.59 -13.10
CA TYR A 191 -16.70 23.84 -12.66
C TYR A 191 -17.42 24.47 -11.46
N GLY A 192 -18.75 24.38 -11.39
CA GLY A 192 -19.54 24.79 -10.24
C GLY A 192 -19.19 23.97 -8.98
N GLY A 193 -18.98 22.66 -9.14
CA GLY A 193 -18.54 21.80 -8.05
C GLY A 193 -17.12 22.12 -7.55
N LYS A 194 -16.20 22.52 -8.45
CA LYS A 194 -14.85 22.97 -8.08
C LYS A 194 -14.89 24.28 -7.28
N LYS A 195 -15.64 25.28 -7.75
CA LYS A 195 -15.81 26.57 -7.05
C LYS A 195 -16.39 26.38 -5.64
N ARG A 196 -17.40 25.55 -5.51
CA ARG A 196 -18.05 25.26 -4.21
C ARG A 196 -17.12 24.54 -3.22
N ARG A 197 -16.22 23.66 -3.71
CA ARG A 197 -15.20 23.01 -2.87
C ARG A 197 -14.08 23.97 -2.46
N ALA A 198 -13.61 24.83 -3.36
CA ALA A 198 -12.61 25.85 -3.06
C ALA A 198 -13.12 26.87 -2.03
N TRP A 199 -14.39 27.28 -2.15
CA TRP A 199 -15.03 28.19 -1.20
C TRP A 199 -15.15 27.57 0.21
N ARG A 200 -15.58 26.30 0.31
CA ARG A 200 -15.64 25.57 1.59
C ARG A 200 -14.27 25.30 2.22
N ALA A 201 -13.21 25.17 1.42
CA ALA A 201 -11.85 25.01 1.92
C ALA A 201 -11.23 26.34 2.39
N GLY A 202 -11.66 27.47 1.85
CA GLY A 202 -11.24 28.83 2.27
C GLY A 202 -11.95 29.35 3.53
N GLU A 203 -13.07 28.75 3.93
CA GLU A 203 -13.74 29.06 5.22
C GLU A 203 -13.21 28.23 6.41
N ALA A 204 -12.31 27.27 6.16
CA ALA A 204 -11.72 26.40 7.19
C ALA A 204 -10.31 26.84 7.63
N THR A 205 -9.88 28.05 7.22
CA THR A 205 -8.66 28.75 7.69
C THR A 205 -9.05 29.98 8.48
#